data_057f4d38f10d27f43efb700aa717b8f6
#
_entry.id   057f4d38f10d27f43efb700aa717b8f6
#
_cell.length_a   1.000
_cell.length_b   1.000
_cell.length_c   1.000
_cell.angle_alpha   90.00
_cell.angle_beta   90.00
_cell.angle_gamma   90.00
#
_symmetry.space_group_name_H-M   'P 1'
#
loop_
_entity.id
_entity.type
_entity.pdbx_description
1 polymer ?
#
loop_
_entity_poly.entity_id
_entity_poly.type
_entity_poly.pdbx_seq_one_letter_code
_entity_poly.pdbx_strand_id
1 'polypeptide(L)'
;MRGDRLRAAGLTRAAVRLTAAAIPLIAICAGIGALIAGAAHFRGGAIAGLVAAGLVLAAVGAYCDRLALSAMAARPVSEVEHPELYRLVRELSKGGRRPVPRLYLSPAEQPNSFAVGRNPRSAAICCTQGLLALLDETELRGVLGHELAHASGRDILPATVSAGLARVITFPTGLARLRPARAGAASSARSGSPARPGAADLGLVEAALMLVLGPVAALVIRLSVARQREYRADAAGALLVGDPVALANTLRKIEFAAAQRALAPSARRTSVSHLMIVSPFHPEGFARLFLTQPPAGERVRRLEALAGYRR
;
A
#
# COMPACT_ATOMS: atom_id res chain seq x y z
N MET A 1 -18.79 -1.79 29.73
CA MET A 1 -19.41 -0.55 29.20
C MET A 1 -18.42 0.42 28.51
N ARG A 2 -17.27 0.83 29.11
CA ARG A 2 -16.32 1.74 28.42
C ARG A 2 -15.62 1.08 27.22
N GLY A 3 -15.28 -0.21 27.32
CA GLY A 3 -14.68 -0.99 26.23
C GLY A 3 -15.59 -1.19 25.02
N ASP A 4 -16.89 -1.36 25.25
CA ASP A 4 -17.85 -1.59 24.16
C ASP A 4 -18.15 -0.32 23.37
N ARG A 5 -18.19 0.84 24.04
CA ARG A 5 -18.31 2.14 23.36
C ARG A 5 -17.08 2.47 22.50
N LEU A 6 -15.89 2.15 22.97
CA LEU A 6 -14.65 2.30 22.18
C LEU A 6 -14.61 1.33 21.00
N ARG A 7 -15.17 0.12 21.15
CA ARG A 7 -15.32 -0.86 20.07
C ARG A 7 -16.30 -0.38 19.01
N ALA A 8 -17.46 0.10 19.42
CA ALA A 8 -18.49 0.63 18.51
C ALA A 8 -17.97 1.86 17.74
N ALA A 9 -17.30 2.80 18.43
CA ALA A 9 -16.73 3.99 17.78
C ALA A 9 -15.61 3.65 16.79
N GLY A 10 -14.85 2.57 17.02
CA GLY A 10 -13.84 2.07 16.05
C GLY A 10 -14.46 1.46 14.80
N LEU A 11 -15.53 0.68 14.95
CA LEU A 11 -16.27 0.08 13.85
C LEU A 11 -16.97 1.12 12.98
N THR A 12 -17.58 2.13 13.59
CA THR A 12 -18.23 3.23 12.84
C THR A 12 -17.21 4.05 12.03
N ARG A 13 -16.04 4.35 12.60
CA ARG A 13 -14.97 5.05 11.88
C ARG A 13 -14.39 4.23 10.71
N ALA A 14 -14.22 2.93 10.88
CA ALA A 14 -13.78 2.04 9.81
C ALA A 14 -14.83 1.96 8.68
N ALA A 15 -16.11 1.82 9.03
CA ALA A 15 -17.20 1.82 8.07
C ALA A 15 -17.27 3.15 7.30
N VAL A 16 -17.19 4.29 7.99
CA VAL A 16 -17.19 5.62 7.34
C VAL A 16 -16.03 5.78 6.37
N ARG A 17 -14.84 5.29 6.71
CA ARG A 17 -13.68 5.36 5.79
C ARG A 17 -13.86 4.47 4.57
N LEU A 18 -14.41 3.26 4.75
CA LEU A 18 -14.68 2.35 3.64
C LEU A 18 -15.75 2.90 2.70
N THR A 19 -16.83 3.46 3.23
CA THR A 19 -17.87 4.10 2.41
C THR A 19 -17.33 5.32 1.68
N ALA A 20 -16.59 6.20 2.35
CA ALA A 20 -15.98 7.36 1.73
C ALA A 20 -15.01 6.97 0.61
N ALA A 21 -14.22 5.90 0.78
CA ALA A 21 -13.32 5.39 -0.24
C ALA A 21 -14.06 4.72 -1.42
N ALA A 22 -15.26 4.17 -1.20
CA ALA A 22 -16.06 3.54 -2.25
C ALA A 22 -16.83 4.54 -3.14
N ILE A 23 -17.18 5.73 -2.60
CA ILE A 23 -17.97 6.75 -3.32
C ILE A 23 -17.36 7.12 -4.69
N PRO A 24 -16.05 7.44 -4.83
CA PRO A 24 -15.48 7.77 -6.13
C PRO A 24 -15.61 6.66 -7.16
N LEU A 25 -15.44 5.41 -6.76
CA LEU A 25 -15.60 4.26 -7.67
C LEU A 25 -17.06 4.12 -8.12
N ILE A 26 -18.01 4.24 -7.22
CA ILE A 26 -19.43 4.18 -7.52
C ILE A 26 -19.79 5.29 -8.51
N ALA A 27 -19.34 6.52 -8.27
CA ALA A 27 -19.59 7.65 -9.14
C ALA A 27 -19.00 7.45 -10.55
N ILE A 28 -17.77 6.93 -10.64
CA ILE A 28 -17.15 6.61 -11.94
C ILE A 28 -17.94 5.54 -12.68
N CYS A 29 -18.27 4.43 -12.02
CA CYS A 29 -19.00 3.33 -12.66
C CYS A 29 -20.42 3.77 -13.09
N ALA A 30 -21.12 4.54 -12.28
CA ALA A 30 -22.43 5.08 -12.62
C ALA A 30 -22.35 6.07 -13.79
N GLY A 31 -21.33 6.95 -13.80
CA GLY A 31 -21.09 7.89 -14.89
C GLY A 31 -20.77 7.22 -16.21
N ILE A 32 -19.90 6.20 -16.19
CA ILE A 32 -19.58 5.38 -17.37
C ILE A 32 -20.84 4.63 -17.86
N GLY A 33 -21.61 4.04 -16.94
CA GLY A 33 -22.87 3.37 -17.28
C GLY A 33 -23.88 4.30 -17.91
N ALA A 34 -24.04 5.53 -17.38
CA ALA A 34 -24.91 6.55 -17.94
C ALA A 34 -24.44 7.04 -19.32
N LEU A 35 -23.11 7.20 -19.52
CA LEU A 35 -22.54 7.59 -20.81
C LEU A 35 -22.78 6.52 -21.88
N ILE A 36 -22.54 5.25 -21.55
CA ILE A 36 -22.80 4.12 -22.44
C ILE A 36 -24.29 4.03 -22.77
N ALA A 37 -25.16 4.25 -21.78
CA ALA A 37 -26.61 4.26 -21.98
C ALA A 37 -27.06 5.39 -22.91
N GLY A 38 -26.51 6.58 -22.76
CA GLY A 38 -26.78 7.72 -23.63
C GLY A 38 -26.35 7.44 -25.07
N ALA A 39 -25.16 6.88 -25.27
CA ALA A 39 -24.64 6.53 -26.61
C ALA A 39 -25.41 5.39 -27.27
N ALA A 40 -25.93 4.41 -26.51
CA ALA A 40 -26.62 3.23 -27.02
C ALA A 40 -28.14 3.34 -26.91
N HIS A 41 -28.71 4.47 -26.51
CA HIS A 41 -30.16 4.66 -26.22
C HIS A 41 -30.72 3.60 -25.25
N PHE A 42 -29.89 3.09 -24.35
CA PHE A 42 -30.23 2.03 -23.39
C PHE A 42 -30.67 2.63 -22.05
N ARG A 43 -32.00 2.56 -21.75
CA ARG A 43 -32.58 3.14 -20.52
C ARG A 43 -32.08 2.52 -19.21
N GLY A 44 -31.49 1.30 -19.25
CA GLY A 44 -30.99 0.58 -18.07
C GLY A 44 -29.52 0.82 -17.74
N GLY A 45 -28.78 1.66 -18.46
CA GLY A 45 -27.32 1.78 -18.33
C GLY A 45 -26.84 2.27 -16.98
N ALA A 46 -27.57 3.19 -16.33
CA ALA A 46 -27.22 3.64 -14.98
C ALA A 46 -27.37 2.51 -13.95
N ILE A 47 -28.42 1.70 -14.06
CA ILE A 47 -28.64 0.53 -13.18
C ILE A 47 -27.54 -0.51 -13.43
N ALA A 48 -27.23 -0.81 -14.68
CA ALA A 48 -26.14 -1.72 -15.04
C ALA A 48 -24.79 -1.22 -14.51
N GLY A 49 -24.51 0.08 -14.57
CA GLY A 49 -23.32 0.70 -13.99
C GLY A 49 -23.25 0.55 -12.48
N LEU A 50 -24.37 0.74 -11.78
CA LEU A 50 -24.44 0.55 -10.32
C LEU A 50 -24.25 -0.91 -9.91
N VAL A 51 -24.85 -1.86 -10.64
CA VAL A 51 -24.66 -3.30 -10.42
C VAL A 51 -23.20 -3.68 -10.65
N ALA A 52 -22.59 -3.21 -11.73
CA ALA A 52 -21.16 -3.43 -11.99
C ALA A 52 -20.27 -2.85 -10.87
N ALA A 53 -20.57 -1.65 -10.36
CA ALA A 53 -19.88 -1.06 -9.23
C ALA A 53 -20.00 -1.93 -7.98
N GLY A 54 -21.19 -2.44 -7.69
CA GLY A 54 -21.44 -3.35 -6.55
C GLY A 54 -20.61 -4.63 -6.65
N LEU A 55 -20.57 -5.25 -7.84
CA LEU A 55 -19.78 -6.45 -8.10
C LEU A 55 -18.27 -6.18 -7.95
N VAL A 56 -17.78 -5.06 -8.47
CA VAL A 56 -16.37 -4.65 -8.31
C VAL A 56 -16.03 -4.41 -6.84
N LEU A 57 -16.89 -3.73 -6.09
CA LEU A 57 -16.69 -3.51 -4.66
C LEU A 57 -16.66 -4.82 -3.87
N ALA A 58 -17.56 -5.75 -4.17
CA ALA A 58 -17.58 -7.08 -3.57
C ALA A 58 -16.30 -7.86 -3.90
N ALA A 59 -15.86 -7.84 -5.15
CA ALA A 59 -14.62 -8.47 -5.59
C ALA A 59 -13.39 -7.85 -4.91
N VAL A 60 -13.33 -6.52 -4.81
CA VAL A 60 -12.25 -5.83 -4.07
C VAL A 60 -12.28 -6.24 -2.62
N GLY A 61 -13.44 -6.27 -1.95
CA GLY A 61 -13.55 -6.72 -0.58
C GLY A 61 -13.07 -8.17 -0.36
N ALA A 62 -13.32 -9.04 -1.33
CA ALA A 62 -12.92 -10.44 -1.28
C ALA A 62 -11.42 -10.67 -1.56
N TYR A 63 -10.82 -9.86 -2.44
CA TYR A 63 -9.48 -10.10 -3.00
C TYR A 63 -8.48 -8.96 -2.75
N CYS A 64 -8.81 -7.97 -1.91
CA CYS A 64 -7.97 -6.78 -1.69
C CYS A 64 -6.54 -7.11 -1.22
N ASP A 65 -6.37 -8.13 -0.38
CA ASP A 65 -5.07 -8.61 0.09
C ASP A 65 -4.23 -9.18 -1.08
N ARG A 66 -4.83 -9.99 -1.95
CA ARG A 66 -4.15 -10.54 -3.13
C ARG A 66 -3.78 -9.45 -4.13
N LEU A 67 -4.67 -8.48 -4.33
CA LEU A 67 -4.41 -7.33 -5.20
C LEU A 67 -3.23 -6.50 -4.71
N ALA A 68 -3.16 -6.24 -3.40
CA ALA A 68 -2.07 -5.51 -2.80
C ALA A 68 -0.73 -6.28 -2.88
N LEU A 69 -0.71 -7.57 -2.55
CA LEU A 69 0.48 -8.41 -2.64
C LEU A 69 1.00 -8.52 -4.08
N SER A 70 0.09 -8.70 -5.05
CA SER A 70 0.46 -8.77 -6.46
C SER A 70 1.04 -7.47 -7.02
N ALA A 71 0.71 -6.31 -6.40
CA ALA A 71 1.25 -5.02 -6.81
C ALA A 71 2.78 -4.94 -6.63
N MET A 72 3.32 -5.67 -5.66
CA MET A 72 4.75 -5.76 -5.36
C MET A 72 5.37 -7.09 -5.82
N ALA A 73 4.67 -7.86 -6.67
CA ALA A 73 5.10 -9.20 -7.11
C ALA A 73 5.46 -10.11 -5.92
N ALA A 74 4.76 -9.94 -4.78
CA ALA A 74 5.05 -10.67 -3.56
C ALA A 74 4.62 -12.14 -3.70
N ARG A 75 5.51 -13.06 -3.31
CA ARG A 75 5.25 -14.49 -3.24
C ARG A 75 5.16 -14.96 -1.78
N PRO A 76 4.35 -15.95 -1.47
CA PRO A 76 4.38 -16.55 -0.15
C PRO A 76 5.75 -17.21 0.08
N VAL A 77 6.21 -17.16 1.32
CA VAL A 77 7.44 -17.85 1.74
C VAL A 77 7.10 -18.87 2.82
N SER A 78 7.87 -19.95 2.85
CA SER A 78 7.75 -21.01 3.86
C SER A 78 8.76 -20.82 4.98
N GLU A 79 8.51 -21.50 6.10
CA GLU A 79 9.45 -21.53 7.23
C GLU A 79 10.80 -22.15 6.85
N VAL A 80 10.80 -23.10 5.91
CA VAL A 80 12.04 -23.75 5.42
C VAL A 80 12.88 -22.75 4.62
N GLU A 81 12.25 -21.85 3.85
CA GLU A 81 12.98 -20.83 3.07
C GLU A 81 13.54 -19.68 3.93
N HIS A 82 12.79 -19.26 4.96
CA HIS A 82 13.13 -18.15 5.83
C HIS A 82 12.88 -18.46 7.31
N PRO A 83 13.63 -19.39 7.92
CA PRO A 83 13.39 -19.85 9.30
C PRO A 83 13.54 -18.71 10.33
N GLU A 84 14.50 -17.81 10.15
CA GLU A 84 14.73 -16.67 11.04
C GLU A 84 13.56 -15.69 11.02
N LEU A 85 13.05 -15.36 9.85
CA LEU A 85 11.89 -14.48 9.71
C LEU A 85 10.65 -15.05 10.41
N TYR A 86 10.41 -16.37 10.25
CA TYR A 86 9.32 -17.07 10.92
C TYR A 86 9.50 -17.12 12.44
N ARG A 87 10.73 -17.35 12.91
CA ARG A 87 11.07 -17.34 14.34
C ARG A 87 10.73 -15.98 14.96
N LEU A 88 11.23 -14.89 14.38
CA LEU A 88 10.99 -13.52 14.85
C LEU A 88 9.50 -13.18 14.90
N VAL A 89 8.77 -13.44 13.82
CA VAL A 89 7.33 -13.12 13.76
C VAL A 89 6.55 -13.97 14.77
N ARG A 90 6.91 -15.22 15.00
CA ARG A 90 6.28 -16.10 15.99
C ARG A 90 6.52 -15.60 17.42
N GLU A 91 7.76 -15.23 17.75
CA GLU A 91 8.12 -14.68 19.06
C GLU A 91 7.34 -13.39 19.34
N LEU A 92 7.33 -12.45 18.40
CA LEU A 92 6.59 -11.20 18.50
C LEU A 92 5.07 -11.42 18.60
N SER A 93 4.53 -12.34 17.80
CA SER A 93 3.11 -12.69 17.85
C SER A 93 2.71 -13.27 19.20
N LYS A 94 3.54 -14.17 19.77
CA LYS A 94 3.34 -14.75 21.09
C LYS A 94 3.42 -13.69 22.19
N GLY A 95 4.44 -12.83 22.16
CA GLY A 95 4.60 -11.72 23.10
C GLY A 95 3.42 -10.75 23.08
N GLY A 96 2.91 -10.43 21.88
CA GLY A 96 1.73 -9.58 21.69
C GLY A 96 0.38 -10.29 21.86
N ARG A 97 0.34 -11.57 22.11
CA ARG A 97 -0.89 -12.41 22.11
C ARG A 97 -1.71 -12.21 20.83
N ARG A 98 -1.04 -12.26 19.68
CA ARG A 98 -1.63 -11.98 18.36
C ARG A 98 -1.49 -13.20 17.46
N PRO A 99 -2.42 -13.40 16.49
CA PRO A 99 -2.25 -14.47 15.51
C PRO A 99 -1.00 -14.23 14.67
N VAL A 100 -0.31 -15.32 14.30
CA VAL A 100 0.84 -15.27 13.39
C VAL A 100 0.34 -14.97 11.99
N PRO A 101 0.77 -13.85 11.34
CA PRO A 101 0.39 -13.53 9.99
C PRO A 101 1.09 -14.43 8.97
N ARG A 102 0.53 -14.51 7.77
CA ARG A 102 1.19 -15.14 6.62
C ARG A 102 2.36 -14.26 6.18
N LEU A 103 3.48 -14.87 5.76
CA LEU A 103 4.65 -14.14 5.34
C LEU A 103 4.82 -14.20 3.82
N TYR A 104 5.17 -13.05 3.26
CA TYR A 104 5.38 -12.85 1.84
C TYR A 104 6.70 -12.12 1.60
N LEU A 105 7.34 -12.41 0.48
CA LEU A 105 8.58 -11.76 0.05
C LEU A 105 8.38 -11.14 -1.34
N SER A 106 8.70 -9.85 -1.45
CA SER A 106 8.76 -9.14 -2.72
C SER A 106 10.18 -9.11 -3.25
N PRO A 107 10.42 -9.31 -4.56
CA PRO A 107 11.76 -9.25 -5.14
C PRO A 107 12.32 -7.82 -5.27
N ALA A 108 11.62 -6.81 -4.75
CA ALA A 108 12.09 -5.42 -4.82
C ALA A 108 13.37 -5.22 -4.00
N GLU A 109 14.36 -4.55 -4.61
CA GLU A 109 15.61 -4.20 -3.94
C GLU A 109 15.47 -2.97 -3.02
N GLN A 110 14.44 -2.16 -3.22
CA GLN A 110 14.14 -1.07 -2.30
C GLN A 110 13.70 -1.63 -0.95
N PRO A 111 14.35 -1.24 0.17
CA PRO A 111 13.98 -1.71 1.49
C PRO A 111 12.61 -1.17 1.90
N ASN A 112 11.66 -2.09 2.12
CA ASN A 112 10.31 -1.75 2.54
C ASN A 112 9.57 -2.96 3.13
N SER A 113 8.48 -2.68 3.87
CA SER A 113 7.54 -3.70 4.35
C SER A 113 6.13 -3.14 4.36
N PHE A 114 5.15 -4.02 4.43
CA PHE A 114 3.76 -3.63 4.61
C PHE A 114 2.91 -4.80 5.10
N ALA A 115 1.84 -4.47 5.85
CA ALA A 115 0.85 -5.43 6.29
C ALA A 115 -0.47 -5.25 5.52
N VAL A 116 -1.10 -6.37 5.14
CA VAL A 116 -2.41 -6.43 4.48
C VAL A 116 -3.29 -7.50 5.11
N GLY A 117 -4.59 -7.34 4.97
CA GLY A 117 -5.53 -8.36 5.43
C GLY A 117 -6.94 -7.82 5.58
N ARG A 118 -7.89 -8.74 5.71
CA ARG A 118 -9.29 -8.40 5.97
C ARG A 118 -9.60 -8.41 7.48
N ASN A 119 -8.84 -9.18 8.23
CA ASN A 119 -8.92 -9.27 9.68
C ASN A 119 -7.57 -9.81 10.22
N PRO A 120 -7.32 -9.75 11.54
CA PRO A 120 -6.06 -10.21 12.13
C PRO A 120 -5.72 -11.69 11.86
N ARG A 121 -6.74 -12.56 11.70
CA ARG A 121 -6.51 -13.99 11.44
C ARG A 121 -6.11 -14.29 10.00
N SER A 122 -6.48 -13.40 9.06
CA SER A 122 -6.14 -13.52 7.63
C SER A 122 -5.06 -12.52 7.20
N ALA A 123 -4.42 -11.87 8.17
CA ALA A 123 -3.38 -10.89 7.89
C ALA A 123 -2.14 -11.53 7.23
N ALA A 124 -1.45 -10.73 6.44
CA ALA A 124 -0.18 -11.06 5.83
C ALA A 124 0.79 -9.87 5.98
N ILE A 125 2.05 -10.18 6.22
CA ILE A 125 3.16 -9.21 6.20
C ILE A 125 4.04 -9.53 5.01
N CYS A 126 4.35 -8.51 4.23
CA CYS A 126 5.26 -8.59 3.10
C CYS A 126 6.51 -7.78 3.41
N CYS A 127 7.67 -8.43 3.31
CA CYS A 127 8.98 -7.78 3.32
C CYS A 127 9.55 -7.75 1.90
N THR A 128 10.39 -6.78 1.59
CA THR A 128 11.16 -6.78 0.35
C THR A 128 12.52 -7.47 0.55
N GLN A 129 13.10 -8.00 -0.52
CA GLN A 129 14.46 -8.54 -0.46
C GLN A 129 15.46 -7.48 -0.01
N GLY A 130 15.30 -6.23 -0.48
CA GLY A 130 16.14 -5.13 -0.05
C GLY A 130 16.04 -4.81 1.44
N LEU A 131 14.87 -5.03 2.09
CA LEU A 131 14.73 -4.87 3.53
C LEU A 131 15.52 -5.94 4.29
N LEU A 132 15.35 -7.21 3.89
CA LEU A 132 16.03 -8.33 4.54
C LEU A 132 17.55 -8.29 4.35
N ALA A 133 18.03 -7.72 3.23
CA ALA A 133 19.44 -7.51 2.99
C ALA A 133 20.04 -6.32 3.75
N LEU A 134 19.20 -5.33 4.11
CA LEU A 134 19.64 -4.10 4.77
C LEU A 134 19.73 -4.24 6.27
N LEU A 135 18.75 -4.92 6.90
CA LEU A 135 18.52 -4.90 8.34
C LEU A 135 19.16 -6.11 9.04
N ASP A 136 19.74 -5.86 10.19
CA ASP A 136 20.08 -6.92 11.14
C ASP A 136 18.83 -7.46 11.87
N GLU A 137 19.02 -8.48 12.70
CA GLU A 137 17.91 -9.12 13.43
C GLU A 137 17.19 -8.15 14.36
N THR A 138 17.90 -7.29 15.06
CA THR A 138 17.32 -6.34 16.03
C THR A 138 16.51 -5.28 15.29
N GLU A 139 17.06 -4.74 14.22
CA GLU A 139 16.39 -3.78 13.35
C GLU A 139 15.14 -4.37 12.68
N LEU A 140 15.27 -5.60 12.15
CA LEU A 140 14.16 -6.33 11.54
C LEU A 140 13.06 -6.62 12.55
N ARG A 141 13.39 -6.97 13.79
CA ARG A 141 12.44 -7.16 14.89
C ARG A 141 11.62 -5.89 15.14
N GLY A 142 12.24 -4.71 15.11
CA GLY A 142 11.55 -3.41 15.22
C GLY A 142 10.51 -3.21 14.12
N VAL A 143 10.89 -3.43 12.87
CA VAL A 143 10.00 -3.33 11.71
C VAL A 143 8.86 -4.34 11.77
N LEU A 144 9.16 -5.60 12.08
CA LEU A 144 8.14 -6.65 12.21
C LEU A 144 7.16 -6.36 13.36
N GLY A 145 7.63 -5.75 14.44
CA GLY A 145 6.78 -5.27 15.54
C GLY A 145 5.79 -4.20 15.07
N HIS A 146 6.24 -3.24 14.27
CA HIS A 146 5.40 -2.23 13.64
C HIS A 146 4.37 -2.85 12.69
N GLU A 147 4.80 -3.74 11.79
CA GLU A 147 3.90 -4.43 10.85
C GLU A 147 2.88 -5.32 11.58
N LEU A 148 3.30 -5.98 12.66
CA LEU A 148 2.41 -6.79 13.47
C LEU A 148 1.36 -5.94 14.21
N ALA A 149 1.70 -4.70 14.57
CA ALA A 149 0.74 -3.75 15.11
C ALA A 149 -0.34 -3.41 14.08
N HIS A 150 0.03 -3.20 12.82
CA HIS A 150 -0.93 -3.03 11.72
C HIS A 150 -1.75 -4.29 11.45
N ALA A 151 -1.10 -5.46 11.33
CA ALA A 151 -1.73 -6.74 11.06
C ALA A 151 -2.81 -7.10 12.10
N SER A 152 -2.61 -6.68 13.35
CA SER A 152 -3.54 -6.93 14.46
C SER A 152 -4.53 -5.80 14.69
N GLY A 153 -4.34 -4.67 14.01
CA GLY A 153 -5.18 -3.48 14.14
C GLY A 153 -6.52 -3.64 13.41
N ARG A 154 -7.55 -2.95 13.93
CA ARG A 154 -8.86 -2.88 13.26
C ARG A 154 -8.81 -2.09 11.96
N ASP A 155 -7.74 -1.34 11.75
CA ASP A 155 -7.55 -0.47 10.59
C ASP A 155 -6.90 -1.19 9.39
N ILE A 156 -6.58 -2.50 9.52
CA ILE A 156 -5.99 -3.27 8.44
C ILE A 156 -6.94 -3.39 7.24
N LEU A 157 -8.22 -3.66 7.47
CA LEU A 157 -9.21 -3.79 6.40
C LEU A 157 -9.40 -2.51 5.59
N PRO A 158 -9.70 -1.32 6.18
CA PRO A 158 -9.81 -0.08 5.41
C PRO A 158 -8.57 0.22 4.57
N ALA A 159 -7.38 0.01 5.10
CA ALA A 159 -6.15 0.26 4.38
C ALA A 159 -5.95 -0.73 3.21
N THR A 160 -6.24 -2.01 3.42
CA THR A 160 -6.11 -3.04 2.39
C THR A 160 -7.17 -2.84 1.29
N VAL A 161 -8.41 -2.50 1.65
CA VAL A 161 -9.48 -2.21 0.68
C VAL A 161 -9.15 -0.97 -0.14
N SER A 162 -8.61 0.09 0.48
CA SER A 162 -8.22 1.29 -0.29
C SER A 162 -7.10 1.01 -1.30
N ALA A 163 -6.17 0.11 -0.98
CA ALA A 163 -5.17 -0.36 -1.95
C ALA A 163 -5.84 -1.10 -3.12
N GLY A 164 -6.79 -1.98 -2.83
CA GLY A 164 -7.57 -2.69 -3.84
C GLY A 164 -8.38 -1.74 -4.74
N LEU A 165 -9.06 -0.76 -4.15
CA LEU A 165 -9.81 0.25 -4.89
C LEU A 165 -8.90 1.11 -5.78
N ALA A 166 -7.81 1.63 -5.22
CA ALA A 166 -6.83 2.38 -5.99
C ALA A 166 -6.26 1.55 -7.16
N ARG A 167 -6.04 0.25 -6.94
CA ARG A 167 -5.58 -0.69 -7.97
C ARG A 167 -6.60 -0.87 -9.10
N VAL A 168 -7.89 -0.98 -8.76
CA VAL A 168 -8.97 -1.08 -9.75
C VAL A 168 -9.13 0.23 -10.51
N ILE A 169 -9.13 1.37 -9.84
CA ILE A 169 -9.24 2.70 -10.47
C ILE A 169 -8.09 2.93 -11.46
N THR A 170 -6.87 2.53 -11.10
CA THR A 170 -5.70 2.71 -11.98
C THR A 170 -5.46 1.55 -12.95
N PHE A 171 -6.31 0.51 -12.95
CA PHE A 171 -6.16 -0.66 -13.84
C PHE A 171 -6.14 -0.30 -15.34
N PRO A 172 -7.01 0.61 -15.85
CA PRO A 172 -6.99 0.99 -17.26
C PRO A 172 -5.66 1.55 -17.74
N THR A 173 -4.90 2.22 -16.87
CA THR A 173 -3.58 2.75 -17.22
C THR A 173 -2.58 1.64 -17.53
N GLY A 174 -2.69 0.49 -16.86
CA GLY A 174 -1.88 -0.69 -17.13
C GLY A 174 -2.22 -1.40 -18.45
N LEU A 175 -3.48 -1.35 -18.88
CA LEU A 175 -3.91 -1.91 -20.16
C LEU A 175 -3.36 -1.12 -21.35
N ALA A 176 -3.13 0.18 -21.19
CA ALA A 176 -2.55 1.04 -22.22
C ALA A 176 -1.13 0.57 -22.62
N ARG A 177 -0.39 -0.07 -21.70
CA ARG A 177 0.93 -0.67 -21.97
C ARG A 177 0.88 -1.95 -22.80
N LEU A 178 -0.25 -2.65 -22.83
CA LEU A 178 -0.39 -3.91 -23.57
C LEU A 178 -0.68 -3.70 -25.06
N ARG A 179 -0.90 -2.46 -25.49
CA ARG A 179 -1.01 -2.17 -26.94
C ARG A 179 0.36 -2.38 -27.58
N PRO A 180 0.48 -3.30 -28.58
CA PRO A 180 1.75 -3.50 -29.27
C PRO A 180 2.19 -2.17 -29.89
N ALA A 181 3.47 -1.83 -29.71
CA ALA A 181 4.13 -0.68 -30.32
C ALA A 181 4.17 -0.85 -31.85
N ARG A 182 3.02 -0.72 -32.52
CA ARG A 182 2.87 -0.89 -33.98
C ARG A 182 3.02 0.38 -34.79
N ALA A 183 3.30 1.54 -34.17
CA ALA A 183 3.29 2.81 -34.88
C ALA A 183 4.59 3.65 -34.80
N GLY A 184 5.70 3.11 -34.29
CA GLY A 184 6.93 3.92 -34.11
C GLY A 184 8.26 3.28 -34.51
N ALA A 185 8.25 2.04 -34.99
CA ALA A 185 9.48 1.30 -35.24
C ALA A 185 10.23 1.67 -36.53
N ALA A 186 9.76 2.66 -37.31
CA ALA A 186 10.37 2.99 -38.60
C ALA A 186 11.34 4.18 -38.59
N SER A 187 11.52 4.91 -37.48
CA SER A 187 12.36 6.14 -37.49
C SER A 187 13.58 6.16 -36.58
N SER A 188 13.79 5.16 -35.73
CA SER A 188 14.93 5.16 -34.76
C SER A 188 16.08 4.22 -35.06
N ALA A 189 16.15 3.66 -36.27
CA ALA A 189 17.26 2.78 -36.69
C ALA A 189 18.55 3.52 -37.05
N ARG A 190 18.70 4.82 -36.78
CA ARG A 190 19.86 5.63 -37.21
C ARG A 190 20.68 6.32 -36.12
N SER A 191 20.46 6.06 -34.84
CA SER A 191 21.38 6.56 -33.81
C SER A 191 21.75 5.45 -32.84
N GLY A 192 22.94 4.92 -32.99
CA GLY A 192 23.53 3.85 -32.15
C GLY A 192 23.95 4.36 -30.77
N SER A 193 22.99 4.80 -29.94
CA SER A 193 23.23 5.06 -28.53
C SER A 193 22.50 4.02 -27.69
N PRO A 194 23.15 3.36 -26.72
CA PRO A 194 22.47 2.38 -25.87
C PRO A 194 21.40 3.12 -25.07
N ALA A 195 20.13 2.75 -25.31
CA ALA A 195 19.00 3.24 -24.53
C ALA A 195 19.21 2.90 -23.05
N ARG A 196 19.34 3.92 -22.21
CA ARG A 196 19.31 3.76 -20.75
C ARG A 196 17.93 3.21 -20.36
N PRO A 197 17.83 2.05 -19.70
CA PRO A 197 16.56 1.57 -19.16
C PRO A 197 16.24 2.34 -17.88
N GLY A 198 15.47 3.42 -17.99
CA GLY A 198 15.18 4.22 -16.78
C GLY A 198 14.15 5.32 -16.92
N ALA A 199 13.81 5.78 -18.08
CA ALA A 199 12.64 6.63 -18.28
C ALA A 199 11.51 5.72 -18.77
N ALA A 200 10.53 5.42 -17.91
CA ALA A 200 9.32 4.74 -18.33
C ALA A 200 8.67 5.63 -19.40
N ASP A 201 8.75 5.22 -20.66
CA ASP A 201 7.89 5.71 -21.73
C ASP A 201 6.46 5.36 -21.36
N LEU A 202 5.87 6.16 -20.47
CA LEU A 202 4.44 6.18 -20.25
C LEU A 202 3.86 6.62 -21.61
N GLY A 203 3.26 5.66 -22.35
CA GLY A 203 2.56 6.04 -23.58
C GLY A 203 1.62 7.19 -23.28
N LEU A 204 1.44 8.11 -24.21
CA LEU A 204 0.62 9.32 -24.05
C LEU A 204 -0.77 8.99 -23.45
N VAL A 205 -1.35 7.86 -23.84
CA VAL A 205 -2.64 7.38 -23.32
C VAL A 205 -2.54 6.97 -21.84
N GLU A 206 -1.46 6.31 -21.44
CA GLU A 206 -1.24 5.95 -20.02
C GLU A 206 -1.06 7.21 -19.18
N ALA A 207 -0.27 8.18 -19.65
CA ALA A 207 -0.08 9.47 -19.00
C ALA A 207 -1.39 10.24 -18.85
N ALA A 208 -2.20 10.32 -19.90
CA ALA A 208 -3.52 10.96 -19.87
C ALA A 208 -4.48 10.27 -18.89
N LEU A 209 -4.53 8.93 -18.90
CA LEU A 209 -5.34 8.16 -17.95
C LEU A 209 -4.86 8.35 -16.51
N MET A 210 -3.55 8.37 -16.27
CA MET A 210 -3.00 8.62 -14.94
C MET A 210 -3.26 10.05 -14.46
N LEU A 211 -3.30 11.03 -15.36
CA LEU A 211 -3.64 12.40 -15.02
C LEU A 211 -5.08 12.52 -14.48
N VAL A 212 -6.01 11.72 -15.01
CA VAL A 212 -7.43 11.74 -14.60
C VAL A 212 -7.69 10.78 -13.42
N LEU A 213 -7.25 9.53 -13.54
CA LEU A 213 -7.55 8.48 -12.55
C LEU A 213 -6.65 8.52 -11.32
N GLY A 214 -5.44 9.05 -11.46
CA GLY A 214 -4.48 9.16 -10.37
C GLY A 214 -4.96 10.04 -9.21
N PRO A 215 -5.47 11.25 -9.42
CA PRO A 215 -6.04 12.07 -8.35
C PRO A 215 -7.19 11.37 -7.62
N VAL A 216 -8.04 10.63 -8.35
CA VAL A 216 -9.14 9.87 -7.74
C VAL A 216 -8.60 8.73 -6.86
N ALA A 217 -7.62 7.97 -7.35
CA ALA A 217 -6.96 6.94 -6.57
C ALA A 217 -6.24 7.53 -5.34
N ALA A 218 -5.56 8.66 -5.49
CA ALA A 218 -4.92 9.37 -4.39
C ALA A 218 -5.93 9.86 -3.34
N LEU A 219 -7.10 10.34 -3.77
CA LEU A 219 -8.18 10.73 -2.87
C LEU A 219 -8.67 9.53 -2.04
N VAL A 220 -8.93 8.37 -2.69
CA VAL A 220 -9.32 7.14 -2.01
C VAL A 220 -8.29 6.75 -0.95
N ILE A 221 -7.02 6.80 -1.28
CA ILE A 221 -5.91 6.52 -0.37
C ILE A 221 -5.92 7.52 0.80
N ARG A 222 -6.01 8.82 0.53
CA ARG A 222 -5.99 9.87 1.57
C ARG A 222 -7.16 9.78 2.55
N LEU A 223 -8.34 9.40 2.07
CA LEU A 223 -9.52 9.20 2.92
C LEU A 223 -9.35 8.00 3.87
N SER A 224 -8.52 7.02 3.50
CA SER A 224 -8.30 5.78 4.25
C SER A 224 -7.15 5.87 5.25
N VAL A 225 -6.17 6.75 5.00
CA VAL A 225 -4.96 6.86 5.82
C VAL A 225 -5.12 7.94 6.89
N ALA A 226 -4.80 7.59 8.13
CA ALA A 226 -4.66 8.55 9.22
C ALA A 226 -3.24 8.50 9.76
N ARG A 227 -2.54 9.64 9.79
CA ARG A 227 -1.18 9.76 10.39
C ARG A 227 -1.10 9.21 11.81
N GLN A 228 -2.15 9.39 12.59
CA GLN A 228 -2.30 8.82 13.93
C GLN A 228 -2.18 7.29 13.97
N ARG A 229 -2.48 6.61 12.88
CA ARG A 229 -2.35 5.15 12.76
C ARG A 229 -0.89 4.74 12.77
N GLU A 230 -0.05 5.44 12.01
CA GLU A 230 1.39 5.20 11.94
C GLU A 230 2.06 5.42 13.30
N TYR A 231 1.72 6.54 13.97
CA TYR A 231 2.25 6.80 15.32
C TYR A 231 1.83 5.76 16.36
N ARG A 232 0.62 5.20 16.24
CA ARG A 232 0.18 4.12 17.12
C ARG A 232 0.90 2.80 16.81
N ALA A 233 1.15 2.51 15.54
CA ALA A 233 1.89 1.33 15.13
C ALA A 233 3.35 1.41 15.58
N ASP A 234 3.98 2.59 15.44
CA ASP A 234 5.32 2.86 15.96
C ASP A 234 5.40 2.63 17.48
N ALA A 235 4.49 3.23 18.24
CA ALA A 235 4.47 3.07 19.69
C ALA A 235 4.18 1.61 20.11
N ALA A 236 3.22 0.94 19.43
CA ALA A 236 2.88 -0.45 19.74
C ALA A 236 4.00 -1.42 19.34
N GLY A 237 4.67 -1.18 18.20
CA GLY A 237 5.83 -1.94 17.76
C GLY A 237 7.01 -1.77 18.70
N ALA A 238 7.32 -0.52 19.07
CA ALA A 238 8.38 -0.19 20.01
C ALA A 238 8.15 -0.83 21.39
N LEU A 239 6.92 -0.82 21.90
CA LEU A 239 6.57 -1.48 23.17
C LEU A 239 6.67 -3.01 23.06
N LEU A 240 6.31 -3.58 21.91
CA LEU A 240 6.38 -5.03 21.70
C LEU A 240 7.83 -5.53 21.67
N VAL A 241 8.72 -4.73 21.12
CA VAL A 241 10.16 -5.03 21.03
C VAL A 241 10.91 -4.62 22.28
N GLY A 242 10.41 -3.60 23.00
CA GLY A 242 11.04 -3.04 24.20
C GLY A 242 12.12 -2.00 23.90
N ASP A 243 12.34 -1.63 22.63
CA ASP A 243 13.38 -0.68 22.22
C ASP A 243 12.84 0.35 21.19
N PRO A 244 12.34 1.51 21.67
CA PRO A 244 11.90 2.59 20.79
C PRO A 244 13.04 3.25 19.99
N VAL A 245 14.27 3.27 20.54
CA VAL A 245 15.42 3.91 19.88
C VAL A 245 15.90 3.07 18.71
N ALA A 246 15.94 1.74 18.89
CA ALA A 246 16.27 0.82 17.80
C ALA A 246 15.32 1.02 16.61
N LEU A 247 13.99 1.08 16.87
CA LEU A 247 13.01 1.33 15.80
C LEU A 247 13.21 2.72 15.15
N ALA A 248 13.53 3.76 15.95
CA ALA A 248 13.80 5.10 15.41
C ALA A 248 15.01 5.11 14.47
N ASN A 249 16.09 4.44 14.84
CA ASN A 249 17.30 4.32 14.02
C ASN A 249 17.05 3.49 12.76
N THR A 250 16.30 2.41 12.90
CA THR A 250 15.89 1.56 11.76
C THR A 250 15.07 2.35 10.76
N LEU A 251 14.12 3.19 11.19
CA LEU A 251 13.34 4.04 10.29
C LEU A 251 14.21 5.03 9.52
N ARG A 252 15.22 5.66 10.17
CA ARG A 252 16.20 6.53 9.48
C ARG A 252 16.99 5.75 8.42
N LYS A 253 17.46 4.57 8.78
CA LYS A 253 18.24 3.69 7.90
C LYS A 253 17.44 3.27 6.66
N ILE A 254 16.18 2.86 6.87
CA ILE A 254 15.27 2.46 5.78
C ILE A 254 14.94 3.67 4.90
N GLU A 255 14.59 4.83 5.47
CA GLU A 255 14.25 6.03 4.71
C GLU A 255 15.42 6.46 3.82
N PHE A 256 16.63 6.51 4.36
CA PHE A 256 17.83 6.86 3.60
C PHE A 256 18.09 5.88 2.45
N ALA A 257 18.04 4.57 2.72
CA ALA A 257 18.28 3.56 1.70
C ALA A 257 17.15 3.48 0.66
N ALA A 258 15.89 3.70 1.06
CA ALA A 258 14.74 3.75 0.16
C ALA A 258 14.80 4.95 -0.78
N ALA A 259 15.28 6.11 -0.30
CA ALA A 259 15.48 7.29 -1.13
C ALA A 259 16.52 7.07 -2.23
N GLN A 260 17.60 6.33 -1.93
CA GLN A 260 18.63 5.99 -2.92
C GLN A 260 18.13 5.00 -3.99
N ARG A 261 17.15 4.16 -3.67
CA ARG A 261 16.59 3.13 -4.54
C ARG A 261 15.11 3.36 -4.80
N ALA A 262 14.71 4.62 -4.95
CA ALA A 262 13.31 4.97 -5.15
C ALA A 262 12.71 4.22 -6.36
N LEU A 263 11.51 3.70 -6.17
CA LEU A 263 10.80 2.98 -7.23
C LEU A 263 10.18 3.97 -8.21
N ALA A 264 10.20 3.64 -9.49
CA ALA A 264 9.43 4.40 -10.47
C ALA A 264 7.92 4.28 -10.15
N PRO A 265 7.18 5.39 -10.12
CA PRO A 265 5.73 5.36 -9.94
C PRO A 265 5.07 4.54 -11.06
N SER A 266 4.15 3.68 -10.68
CA SER A 266 3.31 2.92 -11.61
C SER A 266 1.95 2.67 -10.98
N ALA A 267 0.93 2.42 -11.78
CA ALA A 267 -0.41 2.12 -11.31
C ALA A 267 -0.46 1.01 -10.22
N ARG A 268 0.43 0.03 -10.33
CA ARG A 268 0.56 -1.05 -9.33
C ARG A 268 1.16 -0.54 -8.03
N ARG A 269 2.30 0.12 -8.09
CA ARG A 269 3.07 0.54 -6.91
C ARG A 269 2.39 1.69 -6.17
N THR A 270 1.77 2.63 -6.89
CA THR A 270 1.03 3.74 -6.28
C THR A 270 -0.16 3.25 -5.45
N SER A 271 -0.83 2.16 -5.86
CA SER A 271 -1.97 1.63 -5.12
C SER A 271 -1.61 1.11 -3.72
N VAL A 272 -0.39 0.67 -3.48
CA VAL A 272 0.08 0.11 -2.20
C VAL A 272 1.05 1.00 -1.45
N SER A 273 1.45 2.14 -2.01
CA SER A 273 2.46 3.02 -1.42
C SER A 273 2.12 3.50 -0.01
N HIS A 274 0.85 3.68 0.29
CA HIS A 274 0.37 4.11 1.60
C HIS A 274 0.39 3.01 2.67
N LEU A 275 0.57 1.75 2.29
CA LEU A 275 0.72 0.63 3.21
C LEU A 275 2.17 0.46 3.67
N MET A 276 3.13 0.94 2.89
CA MET A 276 4.55 0.74 3.11
C MET A 276 5.05 1.51 4.33
N ILE A 277 6.08 0.98 4.99
CA ILE A 277 6.64 1.61 6.20
C ILE A 277 7.31 2.96 5.91
N VAL A 278 7.90 3.11 4.72
CA VAL A 278 8.41 4.38 4.18
C VAL A 278 7.93 4.60 2.76
N SER A 279 7.89 5.86 2.31
CA SER A 279 7.48 6.18 0.94
C SER A 279 8.38 5.50 -0.09
N PRO A 280 7.81 4.77 -1.07
CA PRO A 280 8.61 4.12 -2.11
C PRO A 280 9.05 5.06 -3.23
N PHE A 281 8.58 6.31 -3.25
CA PHE A 281 8.79 7.25 -4.36
C PHE A 281 9.58 8.48 -3.91
N HIS A 282 10.32 9.09 -4.84
CA HIS A 282 10.80 10.45 -4.65
C HIS A 282 9.62 11.43 -4.51
N PRO A 283 9.74 12.45 -3.63
CA PRO A 283 8.68 13.40 -3.36
C PRO A 283 8.52 14.47 -4.46
N GLU A 284 8.58 14.08 -5.73
CA GLU A 284 8.55 14.96 -6.89
C GLU A 284 7.36 14.68 -7.80
N GLY A 285 6.91 15.72 -8.51
CA GLY A 285 5.88 15.62 -9.54
C GLY A 285 4.60 14.93 -9.05
N PHE A 286 4.06 14.06 -9.89
CA PHE A 286 2.80 13.34 -9.65
C PHE A 286 2.85 12.39 -8.43
N ALA A 287 4.03 11.88 -8.07
CA ALA A 287 4.21 11.02 -6.91
C ALA A 287 3.80 11.69 -5.59
N ARG A 288 3.85 13.04 -5.50
CA ARG A 288 3.42 13.82 -4.32
C ARG A 288 1.96 13.56 -3.93
N LEU A 289 1.11 13.21 -4.88
CA LEU A 289 -0.29 12.91 -4.62
C LEU A 289 -0.47 11.66 -3.72
N PHE A 290 0.48 10.73 -3.77
CA PHE A 290 0.47 9.46 -3.06
C PHE A 290 1.29 9.46 -1.76
N LEU A 291 1.91 10.59 -1.42
CA LEU A 291 2.64 10.76 -0.16
C LEU A 291 1.62 11.00 0.97
N THR A 292 1.25 9.95 1.66
CA THR A 292 0.25 9.99 2.74
C THR A 292 0.83 9.69 4.11
N GLN A 293 2.05 9.17 4.15
CA GLN A 293 2.74 8.83 5.39
C GLN A 293 3.23 10.09 6.11
N PRO A 294 3.28 10.07 7.46
CA PRO A 294 3.93 11.13 8.21
C PRO A 294 5.44 11.13 7.92
N PRO A 295 6.08 12.31 7.92
CA PRO A 295 7.53 12.40 7.76
C PRO A 295 8.25 11.52 8.77
N ALA A 296 9.28 10.76 8.33
CA ALA A 296 10.02 9.86 9.22
C ALA A 296 10.66 10.61 10.38
N GLY A 297 11.14 11.84 10.18
CA GLY A 297 11.66 12.68 11.24
C GLY A 297 10.67 12.95 12.39
N GLU A 298 9.36 13.06 12.10
CA GLU A 298 8.34 13.19 13.14
C GLU A 298 8.09 11.88 13.88
N ARG A 299 8.08 10.75 13.15
CA ARG A 299 7.96 9.41 13.74
C ARG A 299 9.13 9.14 14.70
N VAL A 300 10.33 9.44 14.23
CA VAL A 300 11.57 9.30 15.01
C VAL A 300 11.54 10.12 16.29
N ARG A 301 11.21 11.43 16.22
CA ARG A 301 11.10 12.28 17.41
C ARG A 301 10.13 11.70 18.44
N ARG A 302 9.00 11.14 17.99
CA ARG A 302 8.02 10.53 18.90
C ARG A 302 8.52 9.25 19.55
N LEU A 303 9.28 8.43 18.83
CA LEU A 303 9.91 7.23 19.36
C LEU A 303 11.00 7.57 20.37
N GLU A 304 11.83 8.57 20.09
CA GLU A 304 12.85 9.09 21.03
C GLU A 304 12.19 9.65 22.30
N ALA A 305 11.08 10.37 22.17
CA ALA A 305 10.32 10.85 23.32
C ALA A 305 9.73 9.71 24.18
N LEU A 306 9.32 8.61 23.55
CA LEU A 306 8.87 7.40 24.27
C LEU A 306 10.00 6.74 25.05
N ALA A 307 11.24 6.84 24.58
CA ALA A 307 12.44 6.35 25.27
C ALA A 307 12.92 7.28 26.40
N GLY A 308 12.24 8.40 26.64
CA GLY A 308 12.65 9.39 27.65
C GLY A 308 13.68 10.42 27.15
N TYR A 309 14.07 10.38 25.88
CA TYR A 309 14.91 11.42 25.28
C TYR A 309 14.04 12.65 24.98
N ARG A 310 13.89 13.53 25.95
CA ARG A 310 13.34 14.88 25.73
C ARG A 310 14.47 15.79 25.23
N ARG A 311 14.37 16.29 24.01
CA ARG A 311 15.11 17.45 23.55
C ARG A 311 14.33 18.72 23.82
#